data_504f3ba8e9cd587872d6d55243c0b78c
#
_entry.id   504f3ba8e9cd587872d6d55243c0b78c
#
_cell.length_a   1.000
_cell.length_b   1.000
_cell.length_c   1.000
_cell.angle_alpha   90.00
_cell.angle_beta   90.00
_cell.angle_gamma   90.00
#
_symmetry.space_group_name_H-M   'P 1'
#
loop_
_entity.id
_entity.type
_entity.pdbx_description
1 polymer ?
#
loop_
_entity_poly.entity_id
_entity_poly.type
_entity_poly.pdbx_seq_one_letter_code
_entity_poly.pdbx_strand_id
1 'polypeptide(L)'
;MASLFTLKGAEYIISFITLPYLLRVLGPEKFGAIAFAQAIITYGNLLVDYGFNLTAPRDIARCDKKDIPKEFAAFYGAKLVLLLPILLFGTLLIALFREYLDILLMLCVLPSLIGNVIFPVWYFQGIQEMRFITIFNLIARTVSVIAIFAFVTAQSDYRLAAFLQSVTPIV
;
A
#
# COMPACT_ATOMS: atom_id res chain seq x y z
N MET A 1 -6.23 23.55 7.12
CA MET A 1 -7.40 22.64 6.99
C MET A 1 -7.87 22.54 5.54
N ALA A 2 -8.14 23.64 4.81
CA ALA A 2 -8.61 23.60 3.42
C ALA A 2 -7.65 22.87 2.45
N SER A 3 -6.34 23.02 2.61
CA SER A 3 -5.34 22.37 1.75
C SER A 3 -5.33 20.84 1.83
N LEU A 4 -5.66 20.27 2.99
CA LEU A 4 -5.77 18.80 3.14
C LEU A 4 -7.03 18.27 2.46
N PHE A 5 -8.12 19.02 2.48
CA PHE A 5 -9.36 18.66 1.77
C PHE A 5 -9.17 18.66 0.25
N THR A 6 -8.48 19.66 -0.29
CA THR A 6 -8.20 19.73 -1.74
C THR A 6 -7.28 18.59 -2.19
N LEU A 7 -6.26 18.26 -1.39
CA LEU A 7 -5.35 17.15 -1.70
C LEU A 7 -6.06 15.78 -1.65
N LYS A 8 -6.88 15.53 -0.64
CA LYS A 8 -7.70 14.31 -0.56
C LYS A 8 -8.72 14.25 -1.71
N GLY A 9 -9.34 15.37 -2.06
CA GLY A 9 -10.23 15.45 -3.23
C GLY A 9 -9.53 15.06 -4.54
N ALA A 10 -8.29 15.53 -4.74
CA ALA A 10 -7.48 15.14 -5.90
C ALA A 10 -7.19 13.65 -5.95
N GLU A 11 -6.87 13.01 -4.81
CA GLU A 11 -6.66 11.57 -4.72
C GLU A 11 -7.90 10.76 -5.15
N TYR A 12 -9.09 11.19 -4.72
CA TYR A 12 -10.36 10.54 -5.12
C TYR A 12 -10.65 10.70 -6.62
N ILE A 13 -10.43 11.89 -7.18
CA ILE A 13 -10.62 12.14 -8.62
C ILE A 13 -9.68 11.25 -9.45
N ILE A 14 -8.42 11.17 -9.07
CA ILE A 14 -7.43 10.32 -9.73
C ILE A 14 -7.88 8.86 -9.73
N SER A 15 -8.37 8.35 -8.59
CA SER A 15 -8.87 6.96 -8.48
C SER A 15 -10.10 6.73 -9.34
N PHE A 16 -11.02 7.71 -9.35
CA PHE A 16 -12.26 7.63 -10.10
C PHE A 16 -12.02 7.59 -11.61
N ILE A 17 -10.97 8.25 -12.10
CA ILE A 17 -10.59 8.21 -13.51
C ILE A 17 -9.86 6.91 -13.87
N THR A 18 -9.01 6.42 -12.97
CA THR A 18 -8.17 5.23 -13.21
C THR A 18 -9.00 3.94 -13.27
N LEU A 19 -10.03 3.81 -12.44
CA LEU A 19 -10.83 2.60 -12.33
C LEU A 19 -11.60 2.25 -13.63
N PRO A 20 -12.37 3.17 -14.27
CA PRO A 20 -13.03 2.90 -15.54
C PRO A 20 -12.05 2.60 -16.67
N TYR A 21 -10.90 3.26 -16.68
CA TYR A 21 -9.85 3.02 -17.66
C TYR A 21 -9.34 1.58 -17.57
N LEU A 22 -8.96 1.14 -16.37
CA LEU A 22 -8.46 -0.22 -16.15
C LEU A 22 -9.51 -1.27 -16.48
N LEU A 23 -10.78 -1.07 -16.10
CA LEU A 23 -11.87 -1.97 -16.45
C LEU A 23 -12.06 -2.07 -17.96
N ARG A 24 -11.89 -0.97 -18.68
CA ARG A 24 -12.04 -0.95 -20.15
C ARG A 24 -10.88 -1.63 -20.87
N VAL A 25 -9.63 -1.40 -20.40
CA VAL A 25 -8.42 -1.92 -21.05
C VAL A 25 -8.17 -3.38 -20.68
N LEU A 26 -8.27 -3.73 -19.41
CA LEU A 26 -7.95 -5.08 -18.91
C LEU A 26 -9.13 -6.04 -19.01
N GLY A 27 -10.35 -5.51 -19.04
CA GLY A 27 -11.58 -6.29 -18.92
C GLY A 27 -11.88 -6.73 -17.49
N PRO A 28 -13.12 -7.17 -17.23
CA PRO A 28 -13.58 -7.49 -15.88
C PRO A 28 -12.85 -8.68 -15.25
N GLU A 29 -12.45 -9.65 -16.05
CA GLU A 29 -11.76 -10.85 -15.55
C GLU A 29 -10.38 -10.54 -14.99
N LYS A 30 -9.53 -9.84 -15.76
CA LYS A 30 -8.16 -9.49 -15.34
C LYS A 30 -8.15 -8.44 -14.23
N PHE A 31 -9.09 -7.49 -14.30
CA PHE A 31 -9.29 -6.53 -13.22
C PHE A 31 -9.73 -7.21 -11.92
N GLY A 32 -10.64 -8.19 -12.01
CA GLY A 32 -11.06 -9.00 -10.87
C GLY A 32 -9.91 -9.79 -10.23
N ALA A 33 -9.01 -10.36 -11.06
CA ALA A 33 -7.81 -11.03 -10.56
C ALA A 33 -6.87 -10.08 -9.79
N ILE A 34 -6.67 -8.84 -10.28
CA ILE A 34 -5.90 -7.81 -9.58
C ILE A 34 -6.56 -7.45 -8.25
N ALA A 35 -7.87 -7.19 -8.26
CA ALA A 35 -8.62 -6.84 -7.06
C ALA A 35 -8.55 -7.95 -5.99
N PHE A 36 -8.63 -9.21 -6.42
CA PHE A 36 -8.48 -10.37 -5.53
C PHE A 36 -7.08 -10.44 -4.92
N ALA A 37 -6.03 -10.26 -5.73
CA ALA A 37 -4.65 -10.23 -5.26
C ALA A 37 -4.41 -9.10 -4.25
N GLN A 38 -4.93 -7.90 -4.54
CA GLN A 38 -4.87 -6.75 -3.64
C GLN A 38 -5.64 -6.99 -2.33
N ALA A 39 -6.77 -7.69 -2.36
CA ALA A 39 -7.51 -8.04 -1.16
C ALA A 39 -6.66 -8.94 -0.23
N ILE A 40 -5.97 -9.94 -0.76
CA ILE A 40 -5.07 -10.81 0.01
C ILE A 40 -3.96 -9.97 0.68
N ILE A 41 -3.32 -9.07 -0.08
CA ILE A 41 -2.28 -8.18 0.47
C ILE A 41 -2.83 -7.23 1.52
N THR A 42 -4.07 -6.76 1.36
CA THR A 42 -4.73 -5.89 2.36
C THR A 42 -4.90 -6.61 3.69
N TYR A 43 -5.27 -7.90 3.69
CA TYR A 43 -5.27 -8.70 4.92
C TYR A 43 -3.87 -8.89 5.50
N GLY A 44 -2.86 -9.09 4.65
CA GLY A 44 -1.45 -9.12 5.08
C GLY A 44 -1.03 -7.82 5.77
N ASN A 45 -1.38 -6.67 5.18
CA ASN A 45 -1.13 -5.34 5.76
C ASN A 45 -1.82 -5.18 7.12
N LEU A 46 -3.07 -5.62 7.25
CA LEU A 46 -3.81 -5.55 8.51
C LEU A 46 -3.12 -6.35 9.62
N LEU A 47 -2.58 -7.53 9.29
CA LEU A 47 -1.85 -8.37 10.24
C LEU A 47 -0.50 -7.75 10.64
N VAL A 48 0.24 -7.17 9.68
CA VAL A 48 1.51 -6.47 9.96
C VAL A 48 1.28 -5.23 10.83
N ASP A 49 0.20 -4.51 10.55
CA ASP A 49 -0.13 -3.30 11.30
C ASP A 49 -0.54 -3.57 12.73
N TYR A 50 -1.19 -4.70 13.01
CA TYR A 50 -1.59 -5.15 14.36
C TYR A 50 -2.13 -4.05 15.29
N GLY A 51 -2.67 -2.97 14.73
CA GLY A 51 -3.14 -1.82 15.48
C GLY A 51 -2.05 -0.76 15.78
N PHE A 52 -0.84 -0.93 15.29
CA PHE A 52 0.24 0.07 15.47
C PHE A 52 -0.09 1.44 14.86
N ASN A 53 -0.93 1.47 13.84
CA ASN A 53 -1.40 2.73 13.25
C ASN A 53 -2.26 3.58 14.22
N LEU A 54 -2.79 2.98 15.31
CA LEU A 54 -3.52 3.69 16.35
C LEU A 54 -2.67 3.95 17.60
N THR A 55 -1.88 2.95 18.02
CA THR A 55 -1.10 3.02 19.27
C THR A 55 0.17 3.83 19.10
N ALA A 56 0.95 3.61 18.05
CA ALA A 56 2.22 4.26 17.84
C ALA A 56 2.13 5.80 17.69
N PRO A 57 1.19 6.40 16.94
CA PRO A 57 1.04 7.86 16.90
C PRO A 57 0.73 8.45 18.26
N ARG A 58 -0.10 7.77 19.06
CA ARG A 58 -0.47 8.20 20.41
C ARG A 58 0.73 8.19 21.34
N ASP A 59 1.53 7.13 21.32
CA ASP A 59 2.67 6.95 22.20
C ASP A 59 3.78 7.93 21.84
N ILE A 60 4.07 8.13 20.54
CA ILE A 60 5.02 9.13 20.05
C ILE A 60 4.58 10.56 20.42
N ALA A 61 3.29 10.87 20.33
CA ALA A 61 2.79 12.21 20.68
C ALA A 61 2.87 12.51 22.20
N ARG A 62 3.00 11.49 23.04
CA ARG A 62 3.09 11.61 24.50
C ARG A 62 4.48 11.53 25.06
N CYS A 63 5.42 10.91 24.33
CA CYS A 63 6.78 10.75 24.82
C CYS A 63 7.60 12.04 24.69
N ASP A 64 8.65 12.14 25.49
CA ASP A 64 9.62 13.22 25.38
C ASP A 64 10.39 13.10 24.06
N LYS A 65 10.80 14.24 23.49
CA LYS A 65 11.57 14.28 22.23
C LYS A 65 12.83 13.40 22.24
N LYS A 66 13.41 13.16 23.40
CA LYS A 66 14.60 12.30 23.58
C LYS A 66 14.28 10.82 23.40
N ASP A 67 13.06 10.40 23.70
CA ASP A 67 12.64 9.00 23.67
C ASP A 67 12.00 8.60 22.34
N ILE A 68 11.67 9.56 21.47
CA ILE A 68 11.10 9.30 20.13
C ILE A 68 11.90 8.26 19.33
N PRO A 69 13.25 8.31 19.25
CA PRO A 69 14.00 7.30 18.49
C PRO A 69 13.86 5.89 19.05
N LYS A 70 13.73 5.75 20.37
CA LYS A 70 13.55 4.46 21.05
C LYS A 70 12.17 3.87 20.74
N GLU A 71 11.13 4.68 20.85
CA GLU A 71 9.77 4.26 20.49
C GLU A 71 9.66 3.91 19.01
N PHE A 72 10.25 4.72 18.13
CA PHE A 72 10.33 4.43 16.71
C PHE A 72 10.98 3.07 16.45
N ALA A 73 12.14 2.79 17.04
CA ALA A 73 12.85 1.53 16.87
C ALA A 73 12.02 0.34 17.38
N ALA A 74 11.29 0.49 18.48
CA ALA A 74 10.44 -0.55 19.04
C ALA A 74 9.29 -0.91 18.11
N PHE A 75 8.51 0.07 17.63
CA PHE A 75 7.38 -0.17 16.72
C PHE A 75 7.84 -0.66 15.34
N TYR A 76 8.91 -0.08 14.82
CA TYR A 76 9.46 -0.48 13.53
C TYR A 76 10.01 -1.90 13.58
N GLY A 77 10.73 -2.24 14.64
CA GLY A 77 11.22 -3.60 14.89
C GLY A 77 10.08 -4.62 15.02
N ALA A 78 9.01 -4.26 15.75
CA ALA A 78 7.84 -5.12 15.87
C ALA A 78 7.17 -5.39 14.51
N LYS A 79 7.01 -4.38 13.66
CA LYS A 79 6.50 -4.55 12.28
C LYS A 79 7.38 -5.46 11.44
N LEU A 80 8.71 -5.31 11.52
CA LEU A 80 9.65 -6.18 10.81
C LEU A 80 9.56 -7.64 11.28
N VAL A 81 9.43 -7.86 12.58
CA VAL A 81 9.25 -9.22 13.15
C VAL A 81 7.93 -9.83 12.67
N LEU A 82 6.85 -9.07 12.60
CA LEU A 82 5.55 -9.55 12.10
C LEU A 82 5.56 -9.78 10.59
N LEU A 83 6.32 -9.01 9.83
CA LEU A 83 6.41 -9.14 8.38
C LEU A 83 6.95 -10.53 7.97
N LEU A 84 7.95 -11.05 8.68
CA LEU A 84 8.58 -12.34 8.34
C LEU A 84 7.59 -13.51 8.33
N PRO A 85 6.83 -13.81 9.41
CA PRO A 85 5.87 -14.91 9.40
C PRO A 85 4.73 -14.70 8.40
N ILE A 86 4.32 -13.46 8.14
CA ILE A 86 3.28 -13.14 7.18
C ILE A 86 3.77 -13.40 5.74
N LEU A 87 5.01 -13.05 5.42
CA LEU A 87 5.61 -13.38 4.13
C LEU A 87 5.77 -14.90 3.96
N LEU A 88 6.23 -15.61 5.01
CA LEU A 88 6.36 -17.07 4.98
C LEU A 88 5.00 -17.75 4.80
N PHE A 89 3.99 -17.32 5.53
CA PHE A 89 2.63 -17.85 5.40
C PHE A 89 2.03 -17.51 4.04
N GLY A 90 2.21 -16.29 3.55
CA GLY A 90 1.74 -15.86 2.23
C GLY A 90 2.39 -16.66 1.10
N THR A 91 3.71 -16.88 1.15
CA THR A 91 4.41 -17.72 0.15
C THR A 91 3.97 -19.18 0.22
N LEU A 92 3.72 -19.70 1.41
CA LEU A 92 3.18 -21.05 1.59
C LEU A 92 1.78 -21.17 0.98
N LEU A 93 0.89 -20.21 1.23
CA LEU A 93 -0.44 -20.20 0.63
C LEU A 93 -0.38 -20.12 -0.91
N ILE A 94 0.48 -19.27 -1.47
CA ILE A 94 0.68 -19.17 -2.92
C ILE A 94 1.19 -20.51 -3.49
N ALA A 95 2.09 -21.19 -2.78
CA ALA A 95 2.61 -22.49 -3.21
C ALA A 95 1.55 -23.61 -3.17
N LEU A 96 0.69 -23.62 -2.13
CA LEU A 96 -0.39 -24.59 -1.99
C LEU A 96 -1.51 -24.39 -3.03
N PHE A 97 -1.85 -23.15 -3.34
CA PHE A 97 -2.93 -22.77 -4.26
C PHE A 97 -2.43 -22.35 -5.64
N ARG A 98 -1.23 -22.76 -6.04
CA ARG A 98 -0.58 -22.36 -7.30
C ARG A 98 -1.39 -22.64 -8.57
N GLU A 99 -2.30 -23.61 -8.52
CA GLU A 99 -3.17 -23.94 -9.66
C GLU A 99 -4.31 -22.93 -9.85
N TYR A 100 -4.69 -22.24 -8.78
CA TYR A 100 -5.78 -21.25 -8.76
C TYR A 100 -5.28 -19.81 -8.76
N LEU A 101 -4.00 -19.59 -8.40
CA LEU A 101 -3.43 -18.26 -8.23
C LEU A 101 -2.37 -17.98 -9.29
N ASP A 102 -2.44 -16.80 -9.91
CA ASP A 102 -1.33 -16.31 -10.74
C ASP A 102 -0.16 -15.85 -9.84
N ILE A 103 0.86 -16.70 -9.74
CA ILE A 103 2.03 -16.46 -8.89
C ILE A 103 2.71 -15.13 -9.25
N LEU A 104 2.85 -14.85 -10.56
CA LEU A 104 3.49 -13.62 -11.01
C LEU A 104 2.66 -12.38 -10.63
N LEU A 105 1.33 -12.47 -10.69
CA LEU A 105 0.45 -11.40 -10.23
C LEU A 105 0.61 -11.16 -8.73
N MET A 106 0.66 -12.24 -7.93
CA MET A 106 0.90 -12.14 -6.48
C MET A 106 2.25 -11.48 -6.15
N LEU A 107 3.31 -11.83 -6.88
CA LEU A 107 4.61 -11.19 -6.74
C LEU A 107 4.58 -9.70 -7.11
N CYS A 108 3.77 -9.31 -8.12
CA CYS A 108 3.61 -7.91 -8.51
C CYS A 108 2.90 -7.05 -7.45
N VAL A 109 2.06 -7.63 -6.59
CA VAL A 109 1.38 -6.87 -5.53
C VAL A 109 2.12 -6.87 -4.18
N LEU A 110 3.11 -7.76 -3.97
CA LEU A 110 3.93 -7.80 -2.76
C LEU A 110 4.63 -6.47 -2.38
N PRO A 111 5.09 -5.64 -3.33
CA PRO A 111 5.68 -4.34 -2.99
C PRO A 111 4.79 -3.47 -2.12
N SER A 112 3.46 -3.59 -2.20
CA SER A 112 2.53 -2.88 -1.33
C SER A 112 2.68 -3.26 0.14
N LEU A 113 2.89 -4.55 0.44
CA LEU A 113 3.12 -5.02 1.82
C LEU A 113 4.45 -4.52 2.37
N ILE A 114 5.51 -4.59 1.55
CA ILE A 114 6.83 -4.12 1.92
C ILE A 114 6.82 -2.60 2.09
N GLY A 115 6.16 -1.87 1.19
CA GLY A 115 6.02 -0.42 1.22
C GLY A 115 5.33 0.08 2.49
N ASN A 116 4.28 -0.61 2.96
CA ASN A 116 3.60 -0.30 4.23
C ASN A 116 4.53 -0.40 5.45
N VAL A 117 5.48 -1.33 5.44
CA VAL A 117 6.46 -1.45 6.53
C VAL A 117 7.56 -0.38 6.42
N ILE A 118 8.07 -0.15 5.19
CA ILE A 118 9.18 0.81 4.97
C ILE A 118 8.73 2.24 5.24
N PHE A 119 7.51 2.61 4.85
CA PHE A 119 7.00 3.97 5.01
C PHE A 119 6.19 4.11 6.31
N PRO A 120 6.78 4.68 7.39
CA PRO A 120 6.15 4.73 8.72
C PRO A 120 5.13 5.88 8.81
N VAL A 121 3.94 5.72 8.23
CA VAL A 121 2.85 6.71 8.27
C VAL A 121 2.52 7.11 9.72
N TRP A 122 2.46 6.13 10.62
CA TRP A 122 2.19 6.32 12.04
C TRP A 122 3.20 7.26 12.73
N TYR A 123 4.45 7.27 12.30
CA TYR A 123 5.48 8.16 12.83
C TYR A 123 5.18 9.63 12.49
N PHE A 124 4.91 9.91 11.20
CA PHE A 124 4.55 11.26 10.74
C PHE A 124 3.25 11.76 11.37
N GLN A 125 2.30 10.85 11.64
CA GLN A 125 1.08 11.18 12.39
C GLN A 125 1.40 11.55 13.85
N GLY A 126 2.29 10.81 14.50
CA GLY A 126 2.70 11.05 15.89
C GLY A 126 3.41 12.39 16.09
N ILE A 127 4.26 12.79 15.16
CA ILE A 127 4.93 14.11 15.18
C ILE A 127 4.08 15.24 14.59
N GLN A 128 2.82 14.96 14.19
CA GLN A 128 1.86 15.90 13.59
C GLN A 128 2.30 16.50 12.24
N GLU A 129 3.21 15.86 11.53
CA GLU A 129 3.71 16.29 10.21
C GLU A 129 2.99 15.58 9.06
N MET A 130 1.64 15.62 9.09
CA MET A 130 0.78 14.92 8.11
C MET A 130 0.95 15.43 6.68
N ARG A 131 1.50 16.62 6.47
CA ARG A 131 1.72 17.19 5.13
C ARG A 131 2.64 16.33 4.27
N PHE A 132 3.68 15.75 4.88
CA PHE A 132 4.60 14.87 4.15
C PHE A 132 3.91 13.62 3.64
N ILE A 133 3.07 12.98 4.46
CA ILE A 133 2.30 11.80 4.05
C ILE A 133 1.48 12.12 2.81
N THR A 134 0.70 13.21 2.86
CA THR A 134 -0.20 13.58 1.78
C THR A 134 0.55 13.94 0.50
N ILE A 135 1.68 14.65 0.60
CA ILE A 135 2.49 15.04 -0.57
C ILE A 135 3.11 13.80 -1.21
N PHE A 136 3.73 12.91 -0.42
CA PHE A 136 4.35 11.68 -0.95
C PHE A 136 3.32 10.77 -1.60
N ASN A 137 2.15 10.59 -0.96
CA ASN A 137 1.06 9.78 -1.52
C ASN A 137 0.54 10.37 -2.83
N LEU A 138 0.33 11.68 -2.89
CA LEU A 138 -0.14 12.35 -4.10
C LEU A 138 0.86 12.21 -5.25
N ILE A 139 2.16 12.42 -4.99
CA ILE A 139 3.22 12.26 -6.00
C ILE A 139 3.26 10.81 -6.47
N ALA A 140 3.34 9.84 -5.55
CA ALA A 140 3.41 8.42 -5.89
C ALA A 140 2.19 8.00 -6.71
N ARG A 141 1.00 8.43 -6.33
CA ARG A 141 -0.25 8.12 -7.02
C ARG A 141 -0.32 8.76 -8.41
N THR A 142 0.10 10.03 -8.53
CA THR A 142 0.13 10.72 -9.82
C THR A 142 1.11 10.03 -10.78
N VAL A 143 2.31 9.69 -10.32
CA VAL A 143 3.30 8.97 -11.12
C VAL A 143 2.78 7.59 -11.54
N SER A 144 2.16 6.84 -10.61
CA SER A 144 1.57 5.54 -10.91
C SER A 144 0.47 5.64 -11.96
N VAL A 145 -0.42 6.63 -11.85
CA VAL A 145 -1.51 6.83 -12.82
C VAL A 145 -0.97 7.21 -14.20
N ILE A 146 -0.01 8.13 -14.28
CA ILE A 146 0.64 8.47 -15.54
C ILE A 146 1.28 7.22 -16.17
N ALA A 147 1.98 6.41 -15.36
CA ALA A 147 2.58 5.17 -15.83
C ALA A 147 1.52 4.14 -16.29
N ILE A 148 0.39 4.03 -15.60
CA ILE A 148 -0.72 3.17 -16.01
C ILE A 148 -1.25 3.60 -17.37
N PHE A 149 -1.53 4.88 -17.59
CA PHE A 149 -2.02 5.38 -18.88
C PHE A 149 -1.00 5.25 -20.01
N ALA A 150 0.31 5.34 -19.71
CA ALA A 150 1.37 5.24 -20.70
C ALA A 150 1.71 3.79 -21.09
N PHE A 151 1.69 2.86 -20.13
CA PHE A 151 2.23 1.52 -20.32
C PHE A 151 1.18 0.41 -20.31
N VAL A 152 -0.01 0.63 -19.73
CA VAL A 152 -1.08 -0.37 -19.69
C VAL A 152 -2.06 -0.12 -20.84
N THR A 153 -1.80 -0.75 -21.98
CA THR A 153 -2.60 -0.55 -23.20
C THR A 153 -3.33 -1.80 -23.65
N ALA A 154 -2.94 -2.98 -23.16
CA ALA A 154 -3.51 -4.26 -23.53
C ALA A 154 -3.90 -5.09 -22.31
N GLN A 155 -4.74 -6.10 -22.53
CA GLN A 155 -5.14 -7.03 -21.44
C GLN A 155 -3.98 -7.85 -20.88
N SER A 156 -2.91 -8.07 -21.68
CA SER A 156 -1.67 -8.73 -21.24
C SER A 156 -0.94 -7.97 -20.15
N ASP A 157 -1.15 -6.66 -20.05
CA ASP A 157 -0.40 -5.77 -19.17
C ASP A 157 -0.96 -5.71 -17.74
N TYR A 158 -1.91 -6.61 -17.39
CA TYR A 158 -2.56 -6.63 -16.08
C TYR A 158 -1.56 -6.79 -14.92
N ARG A 159 -0.46 -7.53 -15.11
CA ARG A 159 0.58 -7.68 -14.09
C ARG A 159 1.35 -6.37 -13.86
N LEU A 160 1.64 -5.64 -14.95
CA LEU A 160 2.25 -4.33 -14.87
C LEU A 160 1.31 -3.33 -14.18
N ALA A 161 0.02 -3.37 -14.50
CA ALA A 161 -1.00 -2.55 -13.82
C ALA A 161 -1.05 -2.84 -12.31
N ALA A 162 -1.02 -4.12 -11.92
CA ALA A 162 -0.97 -4.54 -10.52
C ALA A 162 0.28 -4.03 -9.81
N PHE A 163 1.45 -4.14 -10.44
CA PHE A 163 2.71 -3.63 -9.90
C PHE A 163 2.68 -2.10 -9.71
N LEU A 164 2.25 -1.36 -10.72
CA LEU A 164 2.17 0.10 -10.65
C LEU A 164 1.19 0.59 -9.56
N GLN A 165 0.09 -0.15 -9.35
CA GLN A 165 -0.83 0.14 -8.24
C GLN A 165 -0.23 -0.20 -6.87
N SER A 166 0.60 -1.24 -6.79
CA SER A 166 1.19 -1.70 -5.53
C SER A 166 2.31 -0.80 -5.00
N VAL A 167 2.94 -0.01 -5.86
CA VAL A 167 4.00 0.95 -5.48
C VAL A 167 3.41 2.18 -4.77
N THR A 168 2.12 2.47 -4.98
CA THR A 168 1.44 3.54 -4.24
C THR A 168 1.08 3.03 -2.84
N PRO A 169 1.59 3.65 -1.76
CA PRO A 169 1.16 3.29 -0.42
C PRO A 169 -0.36 3.52 -0.30
N ILE A 170 -1.07 2.45 0.06
CA ILE A 170 -2.51 2.52 0.34
C ILE A 170 -2.64 3.04 1.78
N VAL A 171 -3.07 4.28 1.93
CA VAL A 171 -3.46 4.88 3.22
C VAL A 171 -4.95 4.90 3.33
#